data_e1eb8112333b1277e6247c1ca004466e
#
_entry.id   e1eb8112333b1277e6247c1ca004466e
#
_cell.length_a   1.000
_cell.length_b   1.000
_cell.length_c   1.000
_cell.angle_alpha   90.00
_cell.angle_beta   90.00
_cell.angle_gamma   90.00
#
_symmetry.space_group_name_H-M   'P 1'
#
loop_
_entity.id
_entity.type
_entity.pdbx_description
1 polymer ?
#
loop_
_entity_poly.entity_id
_entity_poly.type
_entity_poly.pdbx_seq_one_letter_code
_entity_poly.pdbx_strand_id
1 'polypeptide(L)'
;MSMLEHALTWWNLGYAPLPIRPNGTKAPACRWRDFLETRPTKDELGILFAVDHDGYGIITGATSGHLELIELEGRAVREGVFEHLTEAFADNGLSDLWGRVIGGYLEATPSGGLHAYYRVDGTARPNTKLA
;
A
#
# COMPACT_ATOMS: atom_id res chain seq x y z
N MET A 1 15.64 8.13 -12.14
CA MET A 1 15.27 6.67 -12.14
C MET A 1 14.04 6.43 -12.97
N SER A 2 14.02 5.35 -13.75
CA SER A 2 12.82 4.91 -14.44
C SER A 2 11.79 4.32 -13.45
N MET A 3 10.54 4.17 -13.89
CA MET A 3 9.53 3.51 -13.06
C MET A 3 9.90 2.06 -12.74
N LEU A 4 10.53 1.36 -13.69
CA LEU A 4 11.03 0.00 -13.44
C LEU A 4 12.09 -0.01 -12.33
N GLU A 5 13.01 0.94 -12.33
CA GLU A 5 14.03 1.02 -11.27
C GLU A 5 13.41 1.31 -9.91
N HIS A 6 12.41 2.18 -9.83
CA HIS A 6 11.64 2.40 -8.60
C HIS A 6 10.94 1.12 -8.16
N ALA A 7 10.26 0.44 -9.08
CA ALA A 7 9.58 -0.82 -8.79
C ALA A 7 10.56 -1.90 -8.29
N LEU A 8 11.73 -2.01 -8.91
CA LEU A 8 12.76 -2.96 -8.48
C LEU A 8 13.30 -2.65 -7.08
N THR A 9 13.37 -1.38 -6.71
CA THR A 9 13.74 -0.99 -5.35
C THR A 9 12.77 -1.56 -4.33
N TRP A 10 11.45 -1.42 -4.56
CA TRP A 10 10.43 -2.00 -3.71
C TRP A 10 10.42 -3.52 -3.76
N TRP A 11 10.62 -4.10 -4.95
CA TRP A 11 10.70 -5.55 -5.11
C TRP A 11 11.85 -6.15 -4.29
N ASN A 12 13.01 -5.53 -4.29
CA ASN A 12 14.16 -5.96 -3.50
C ASN A 12 13.89 -5.91 -1.99
N LEU A 13 12.94 -5.09 -1.54
CA LEU A 13 12.49 -5.01 -0.16
C LEU A 13 11.39 -6.02 0.20
N GLY A 14 10.97 -6.85 -0.76
CA GLY A 14 9.99 -7.90 -0.54
C GLY A 14 8.56 -7.55 -0.92
N TYR A 15 8.33 -6.46 -1.65
CA TYR A 15 7.00 -6.04 -2.09
C TYR A 15 6.69 -6.48 -3.52
N ALA A 16 5.41 -6.41 -3.91
CA ALA A 16 4.91 -6.76 -5.23
C ALA A 16 4.45 -5.51 -5.99
N PRO A 17 5.34 -4.80 -6.69
CA PRO A 17 4.96 -3.64 -7.49
C PRO A 17 4.36 -4.07 -8.83
N LEU A 18 3.39 -3.30 -9.32
CA LEU A 18 2.78 -3.47 -10.65
C LEU A 18 2.63 -2.11 -11.33
N PRO A 19 2.69 -2.05 -12.67
CA PRO A 19 2.40 -0.82 -13.39
C PRO A 19 0.92 -0.46 -13.32
N ILE A 20 0.59 0.82 -13.30
CA ILE A 20 -0.78 1.32 -13.38
C ILE A 20 -1.07 1.93 -14.75
N ARG A 21 -2.34 1.90 -15.17
CA ARG A 21 -2.75 2.35 -16.50
C ARG A 21 -2.54 3.86 -16.69
N PRO A 22 -2.18 4.29 -17.91
CA PRO A 22 -1.95 5.71 -18.21
C PRO A 22 -3.26 6.47 -18.50
N ASN A 23 -4.32 6.19 -17.75
CA ASN A 23 -5.65 6.80 -17.96
C ASN A 23 -6.18 7.54 -16.73
N GLY A 24 -5.35 7.74 -15.71
CA GLY A 24 -5.71 8.44 -14.48
C GLY A 24 -6.60 7.67 -13.51
N THR A 25 -7.00 6.43 -13.84
CA THR A 25 -7.89 5.63 -12.98
C THR A 25 -7.18 4.92 -11.82
N LYS A 26 -5.85 4.89 -11.85
CA LYS A 26 -5.01 4.12 -10.90
C LYS A 26 -5.23 2.62 -10.97
N ALA A 27 -5.90 2.13 -12.02
CA ALA A 27 -6.11 0.70 -12.22
C ALA A 27 -4.81 0.03 -12.70
N PRO A 28 -4.55 -1.25 -12.28
CA PRO A 28 -3.39 -1.98 -12.77
C PRO A 28 -3.39 -2.13 -14.29
N ALA A 29 -2.21 -2.04 -14.91
CA ALA A 29 -2.01 -2.22 -16.35
C ALA A 29 -1.71 -3.69 -16.71
N CYS A 30 -2.04 -4.64 -15.84
CA CYS A 30 -1.79 -6.06 -16.02
C CYS A 30 -2.83 -6.90 -15.25
N ARG A 31 -2.77 -8.24 -15.43
CA ARG A 31 -3.62 -9.18 -14.70
C ARG A 31 -3.13 -9.35 -13.26
N TRP A 32 -3.40 -8.38 -12.43
CA TRP A 32 -2.90 -8.31 -11.06
C TRP A 32 -3.34 -9.49 -10.17
N ARG A 33 -4.48 -10.12 -10.48
CA ARG A 33 -4.95 -11.29 -9.72
C ARG A 33 -4.01 -12.48 -9.79
N ASP A 34 -3.18 -12.58 -10.84
CA ASP A 34 -2.17 -13.63 -10.97
C ASP A 34 -1.07 -13.51 -9.91
N PHE A 35 -0.94 -12.34 -9.26
CA PHE A 35 0.13 -12.02 -8.32
C PHE A 35 -0.33 -11.85 -6.86
N LEU A 36 -1.52 -12.36 -6.51
CA LEU A 36 -2.05 -12.25 -5.14
C LEU A 36 -1.29 -13.10 -4.13
N GLU A 37 -0.82 -14.27 -4.54
CA GLU A 37 -0.08 -15.20 -3.68
C GLU A 37 1.43 -15.16 -3.94
N THR A 38 1.80 -15.04 -5.19
CA THR A 38 3.20 -15.02 -5.64
C THR A 38 3.46 -13.77 -6.44
N ARG A 39 4.39 -12.96 -5.99
CA ARG A 39 4.75 -11.72 -6.68
C ARG A 39 5.41 -11.99 -8.03
N PRO A 40 5.40 -11.01 -8.94
CA PRO A 40 6.14 -11.13 -10.21
C PRO A 40 7.62 -11.41 -9.95
N THR A 41 8.24 -12.17 -10.85
CA THR A 41 9.70 -12.28 -10.87
C THR A 41 10.31 -10.97 -11.37
N LYS A 42 11.62 -10.82 -11.18
CA LYS A 42 12.37 -9.69 -11.71
C LYS A 42 12.25 -9.56 -13.23
N ASP A 43 12.32 -10.69 -13.94
CA ASP A 43 12.16 -10.72 -15.42
C ASP A 43 10.73 -10.34 -15.82
N GLU A 44 9.74 -10.83 -15.11
CA GLU A 44 8.34 -10.45 -15.35
C GLU A 44 8.11 -8.96 -15.17
N LEU A 45 8.74 -8.33 -14.15
CA LEU A 45 8.65 -6.89 -13.96
C LEU A 45 9.16 -6.12 -15.18
N GLY A 46 10.26 -6.57 -15.80
CA GLY A 46 10.78 -5.94 -17.00
C GLY A 46 9.76 -5.96 -18.14
N ILE A 47 9.01 -7.05 -18.27
CA ILE A 47 7.95 -7.20 -19.27
C ILE A 47 6.74 -6.35 -18.92
N LEU A 48 6.30 -6.39 -17.66
CA LEU A 48 5.12 -5.66 -17.18
C LEU A 48 5.29 -4.15 -17.30
N PHE A 49 6.46 -3.62 -17.00
CA PHE A 49 6.76 -2.19 -17.09
C PHE A 49 7.14 -1.71 -18.49
N ALA A 50 7.17 -2.61 -19.48
CA ALA A 50 7.38 -2.26 -20.89
C ALA A 50 6.11 -1.68 -21.55
N VAL A 51 4.93 -1.84 -20.92
CA VAL A 51 3.67 -1.25 -21.38
C VAL A 51 3.57 0.23 -20.95
N ASP A 52 2.69 0.99 -21.59
CA ASP A 52 2.41 2.35 -21.17
C ASP A 52 1.79 2.39 -19.78
N HIS A 53 2.30 3.28 -18.91
CA HIS A 53 1.86 3.39 -17.52
C HIS A 53 2.11 4.79 -16.97
N ASP A 54 1.32 5.19 -15.97
CA ASP A 54 1.46 6.48 -15.28
C ASP A 54 2.34 6.38 -14.03
N GLY A 55 2.55 5.20 -13.52
CA GLY A 55 3.31 4.96 -12.31
C GLY A 55 3.23 3.50 -11.89
N TYR A 56 3.37 3.24 -10.61
CA TYR A 56 3.25 1.89 -10.07
C TYR A 56 2.42 1.88 -8.78
N GLY A 57 1.84 0.72 -8.49
CA GLY A 57 1.19 0.44 -7.22
C GLY A 57 1.83 -0.78 -6.56
N ILE A 58 1.57 -0.97 -5.29
CA ILE A 58 2.02 -2.13 -4.51
C ILE A 58 0.80 -2.98 -4.16
N ILE A 59 0.84 -4.28 -4.47
CA ILE A 59 -0.19 -5.21 -4.01
C ILE A 59 0.03 -5.48 -2.53
N THR A 60 -1.00 -5.28 -1.72
CA THR A 60 -0.98 -5.64 -0.30
C THR A 60 -1.26 -7.13 -0.10
N GLY A 61 -1.11 -7.64 1.12
CA GLY A 61 -1.40 -9.03 1.46
C GLY A 61 -0.21 -9.96 1.34
N ALA A 62 -0.50 -11.26 1.14
CA ALA A 62 0.50 -12.33 1.17
C ALA A 62 1.67 -12.12 0.22
N THR A 63 1.40 -11.66 -0.99
CA THR A 63 2.39 -11.44 -2.04
C THR A 63 3.47 -10.41 -1.69
N SER A 64 3.16 -9.49 -0.76
CA SER A 64 4.08 -8.45 -0.26
C SER A 64 4.48 -8.68 1.21
N GLY A 65 4.59 -9.94 1.64
CA GLY A 65 5.00 -10.28 2.99
C GLY A 65 3.95 -9.92 4.04
N HIS A 66 2.68 -10.12 3.73
CA HIS A 66 1.53 -9.78 4.57
C HIS A 66 1.48 -8.29 4.92
N LEU A 67 1.72 -7.46 3.92
CA LEU A 67 1.57 -6.01 4.00
C LEU A 67 0.11 -5.65 4.17
N GLU A 68 -0.19 -4.82 5.18
CA GLU A 68 -1.49 -4.19 5.36
C GLU A 68 -1.38 -2.68 5.25
N LEU A 69 -2.50 -2.03 4.96
CA LEU A 69 -2.60 -0.60 4.79
C LEU A 69 -3.79 -0.08 5.58
N ILE A 70 -3.56 0.95 6.40
CA ILE A 70 -4.64 1.80 6.90
C ILE A 70 -4.71 3.02 5.99
N GLU A 71 -5.86 3.21 5.36
CA GLU A 71 -6.10 4.33 4.47
C GLU A 71 -7.14 5.26 5.07
N LEU A 72 -6.79 6.53 5.16
CA LEU A 72 -7.71 7.61 5.47
C LEU A 72 -7.84 8.48 4.22
N GLU A 73 -9.04 8.53 3.66
CA GLU A 73 -9.33 9.45 2.55
C GLU A 73 -9.23 10.90 3.03
N GLY A 74 -9.01 11.83 2.11
CA GLY A 74 -8.86 13.25 2.45
C GLY A 74 -10.01 13.80 3.28
N ARG A 75 -11.24 13.36 3.00
CA ARG A 75 -12.41 13.72 3.81
C ARG A 75 -12.28 13.25 5.26
N ALA A 76 -11.85 12.01 5.46
CA ALA A 76 -11.67 11.46 6.80
C ALA A 76 -10.61 12.22 7.60
N VAL A 77 -9.52 12.60 6.95
CA VAL A 77 -8.48 13.44 7.58
C VAL A 77 -9.05 14.79 8.00
N ARG A 78 -9.81 15.45 7.13
CA ARG A 78 -10.43 16.75 7.43
C ARG A 78 -11.46 16.66 8.55
N GLU A 79 -12.15 15.54 8.67
CA GLU A 79 -13.16 15.30 9.72
C GLU A 79 -12.54 14.80 11.04
N GLY A 80 -11.24 14.73 11.16
CA GLY A 80 -10.55 14.40 12.40
C GLY A 80 -10.47 12.91 12.72
N VAL A 81 -10.61 12.02 11.74
CA VAL A 81 -10.58 10.56 11.97
C VAL A 81 -9.22 10.10 12.47
N PHE A 82 -8.12 10.73 12.02
CA PHE A 82 -6.78 10.37 12.49
C PHE A 82 -6.66 10.60 14.01
N GLU A 83 -7.13 11.74 14.50
CA GLU A 83 -7.11 12.11 15.92
C GLU A 83 -8.03 11.18 16.73
N HIS A 84 -9.20 10.85 16.20
CA HIS A 84 -10.12 9.91 16.83
C HIS A 84 -9.53 8.51 16.95
N LEU A 85 -8.83 8.04 15.92
CA LEU A 85 -8.13 6.74 15.96
C LEU A 85 -7.02 6.77 17.03
N THR A 86 -6.24 7.82 17.08
CA THR A 86 -5.18 7.99 18.08
C THR A 86 -5.76 7.90 19.51
N GLU A 87 -6.86 8.57 19.77
CA GLU A 87 -7.56 8.51 21.05
C GLU A 87 -8.11 7.11 21.34
N ALA A 88 -8.72 6.46 20.34
CA ALA A 88 -9.28 5.12 20.50
C ALA A 88 -8.21 4.08 20.83
N PHE A 89 -7.05 4.15 20.19
CA PHE A 89 -5.92 3.30 20.52
C PHE A 89 -5.42 3.56 21.95
N ALA A 90 -5.31 4.83 22.35
CA ALA A 90 -4.91 5.19 23.71
C ALA A 90 -5.90 4.67 24.76
N ASP A 91 -7.20 4.85 24.53
CA ASP A 91 -8.26 4.41 25.44
C ASP A 91 -8.29 2.88 25.62
N ASN A 92 -7.77 2.14 24.66
CA ASN A 92 -7.67 0.68 24.70
C ASN A 92 -6.28 0.16 25.10
N GLY A 93 -5.39 1.02 25.57
CA GLY A 93 -4.04 0.64 25.99
C GLY A 93 -3.11 0.26 24.83
N LEU A 94 -3.37 0.75 23.61
CA LEU A 94 -2.66 0.39 22.39
C LEU A 94 -1.85 1.54 21.79
N SER A 95 -1.49 2.54 22.59
CA SER A 95 -0.71 3.69 22.10
C SER A 95 0.63 3.29 21.50
N ASP A 96 1.33 2.31 22.10
CA ASP A 96 2.62 1.85 21.59
C ASP A 96 2.47 1.17 20.23
N LEU A 97 1.41 0.36 20.06
CA LEU A 97 1.10 -0.28 18.79
C LEU A 97 0.80 0.77 17.71
N TRP A 98 -0.05 1.73 18.01
CA TRP A 98 -0.38 2.81 17.09
C TRP A 98 0.85 3.63 16.72
N GLY A 99 1.70 3.94 17.69
CA GLY A 99 2.98 4.62 17.47
C GLY A 99 3.90 3.87 16.52
N ARG A 100 3.95 2.54 16.58
CA ARG A 100 4.73 1.72 15.63
C ARG A 100 4.14 1.73 14.24
N VAL A 101 2.81 1.71 14.11
CA VAL A 101 2.13 1.75 12.82
C VAL A 101 2.39 3.07 12.09
N ILE A 102 2.13 4.19 12.75
CA ILE A 102 2.30 5.53 12.15
C ILE A 102 3.75 5.99 12.09
N GLY A 103 4.63 5.43 12.92
CA GLY A 103 6.07 5.72 12.92
C GLY A 103 6.87 4.94 11.89
N GLY A 104 6.26 3.97 11.20
CA GLY A 104 6.86 3.22 10.10
C GLY A 104 6.78 3.99 8.80
N TYR A 105 6.04 3.46 7.82
CA TYR A 105 5.83 4.15 6.55
C TYR A 105 4.48 4.85 6.54
N LEU A 106 4.52 6.16 6.59
CA LEU A 106 3.35 7.03 6.52
C LEU A 106 3.52 8.00 5.35
N GLU A 107 2.53 8.08 4.48
CA GLU A 107 2.55 9.00 3.34
C GLU A 107 1.26 9.81 3.24
N ALA A 108 1.38 11.03 2.76
CA ALA A 108 0.24 11.86 2.39
C ALA A 108 -0.13 11.60 0.93
N THR A 109 -1.42 11.53 0.64
CA THR A 109 -1.89 11.39 -0.74
C THR A 109 -2.15 12.78 -1.38
N PRO A 110 -2.16 12.89 -2.71
CA PRO A 110 -2.44 14.16 -3.38
C PRO A 110 -3.78 14.79 -3.02
N SER A 111 -4.77 13.99 -2.63
CA SER A 111 -6.11 14.45 -2.21
C SER A 111 -6.19 14.82 -0.73
N GLY A 112 -5.06 14.80 -0.01
CA GLY A 112 -5.00 15.14 1.42
C GLY A 112 -5.30 13.97 2.36
N GLY A 113 -5.32 12.75 1.87
CA GLY A 113 -5.45 11.55 2.67
C GLY A 113 -4.13 11.08 3.25
N LEU A 114 -4.17 9.97 3.99
CA LEU A 114 -3.01 9.33 4.60
C LEU A 114 -3.02 7.83 4.31
N HIS A 115 -1.85 7.27 4.05
CA HIS A 115 -1.60 5.84 3.99
C HIS A 115 -0.57 5.45 5.04
N ALA A 116 -0.92 4.52 5.91
CA ALA A 116 0.03 3.91 6.84
C ALA A 116 0.20 2.45 6.46
N TYR A 117 1.41 2.07 6.06
CA TYR A 117 1.76 0.71 5.67
C TYR A 117 2.50 0.00 6.79
N TYR A 118 2.16 -1.25 7.02
CA TYR A 118 2.82 -2.10 8.02
C TYR A 118 2.69 -3.57 7.62
N ARG A 119 3.54 -4.43 8.18
CA ARG A 119 3.46 -5.87 8.01
C ARG A 119 2.88 -6.52 9.27
N VAL A 120 2.14 -7.59 9.08
CA VAL A 120 1.65 -8.42 10.18
C VAL A 120 2.40 -9.75 10.21
N ASP A 121 2.58 -10.32 11.40
CA ASP A 121 3.27 -11.60 11.59
C ASP A 121 2.43 -12.80 11.12
N GLY A 122 1.12 -12.62 11.08
CA GLY A 122 0.18 -13.64 10.60
C GLY A 122 -0.27 -13.37 9.17
N THR A 123 -1.49 -13.79 8.87
CA THR A 123 -2.11 -13.57 7.57
C THR A 123 -2.74 -12.18 7.53
N ALA A 124 -2.37 -11.39 6.53
CA ALA A 124 -2.99 -10.09 6.28
C ALA A 124 -4.50 -10.27 5.99
N ARG A 125 -5.31 -9.37 6.53
CA ARG A 125 -6.77 -9.41 6.34
C ARG A 125 -7.15 -8.81 5.00
N PRO A 126 -8.29 -9.26 4.41
CA PRO A 126 -8.83 -8.63 3.21
C PRO A 126 -9.30 -7.19 3.48
N ASN A 127 -9.59 -6.47 2.42
CA ASN A 127 -10.08 -5.10 2.50
C ASN A 127 -11.35 -5.02 3.36
N THR A 128 -11.35 -4.10 4.29
CA THR A 128 -12.48 -3.84 5.18
C THR A 128 -12.66 -2.33 5.32
N LYS A 129 -13.89 -1.87 5.10
CA LYS A 129 -14.22 -0.47 5.35
C LYS A 129 -14.65 -0.33 6.82
N LEU A 130 -14.01 0.56 7.55
CA LEU A 130 -14.24 0.75 8.98
C LEU A 130 -15.26 1.85 9.28
N ALA A 131 -15.48 2.77 8.35
CA ALA A 131 -16.43 3.87 8.51
C ALA A 131 -17.03 4.31 7.19
#